data_112b0d10e6e786ebcf6a75ca48645e4c
#
_entry.id   112b0d10e6e786ebcf6a75ca48645e4c
#
_cell.length_a   1.000
_cell.length_b   1.000
_cell.length_c   1.000
_cell.angle_alpha   90.00
_cell.angle_beta   90.00
_cell.angle_gamma   90.00
#
_symmetry.space_group_name_H-M   'P 1'
#
loop_
_entity.id
_entity.type
_entity.pdbx_description
1 polymer ?
#
loop_
_entity_poly.entity_id
_entity_poly.type
_entity_poly.pdbx_seq_one_letter_code
_entity_poly.pdbx_strand_id
1 'polypeptide(L)'
;KMKELAKASQEIVRKEISVKDAISLFENIGEDYKVEIIKQIDPNDIISAYTQNNFTDLCRGPHVSNTSKIKYFKLLSSSGAYWRGDEKNKMLQRIYGTVFSSKDALKKHLINLEEAKKRDHRKLGKELKLFSFDDEIGPGLPLWHPNGTIIIEQLEILAKEIERPPVTPLPTGIQSLKTSGPPSLSCCD
;
A
#
# COMPACT_ATOMS: atom_id res chain seq x y z
N LYS A 1 -14.99 8.30 -20.37
CA LYS A 1 -14.93 6.86 -20.71
C LYS A 1 -15.29 5.96 -19.53
N MET A 2 -14.63 5.99 -18.34
CA MET A 2 -14.99 5.14 -17.18
C MET A 2 -16.44 5.29 -16.71
N LYS A 3 -16.98 6.52 -16.66
CA LYS A 3 -18.38 6.75 -16.31
C LYS A 3 -19.36 6.15 -17.33
N GLU A 4 -19.00 6.12 -18.59
CA GLU A 4 -19.79 5.51 -19.66
C GLU A 4 -19.78 3.99 -19.55
N LEU A 5 -18.61 3.38 -19.26
CA LEU A 5 -18.50 1.95 -19.01
C LEU A 5 -19.31 1.51 -17.77
N ALA A 6 -19.28 2.30 -16.69
CA ALA A 6 -20.10 2.03 -15.52
C ALA A 6 -21.61 2.13 -15.84
N LYS A 7 -22.03 3.10 -16.66
CA LYS A 7 -23.43 3.23 -17.13
C LYS A 7 -23.85 2.12 -18.09
N ALA A 8 -22.92 1.61 -18.90
CA ALA A 8 -23.20 0.54 -19.85
C ALA A 8 -23.54 -0.81 -19.20
N SER A 9 -23.37 -0.93 -17.88
CA SER A 9 -23.76 -2.10 -17.10
C SER A 9 -23.23 -3.42 -17.68
N GLN A 10 -21.94 -3.44 -18.01
CA GLN A 10 -21.29 -4.61 -18.61
C GLN A 10 -21.06 -5.68 -17.55
N GLU A 11 -21.36 -6.93 -17.89
CA GLU A 11 -21.05 -8.08 -17.07
C GLU A 11 -19.55 -8.35 -17.04
N ILE A 12 -19.05 -8.79 -15.89
CA ILE A 12 -17.66 -9.23 -15.70
C ILE A 12 -17.70 -10.73 -15.40
N VAL A 13 -17.26 -11.52 -16.37
CA VAL A 13 -17.30 -12.98 -16.33
C VAL A 13 -15.94 -13.53 -15.94
N ARG A 14 -15.91 -14.37 -14.90
CA ARG A 14 -14.73 -15.13 -14.50
C ARG A 14 -14.68 -16.46 -15.24
N LYS A 15 -13.52 -16.78 -15.80
CA LYS A 15 -13.23 -18.10 -16.39
C LYS A 15 -11.95 -18.66 -15.78
N GLU A 16 -11.94 -19.96 -15.53
CA GLU A 16 -10.74 -20.69 -15.16
C GLU A 16 -10.18 -21.34 -16.44
N ILE A 17 -8.90 -21.12 -16.66
CA ILE A 17 -8.18 -21.58 -17.85
C ILE A 17 -6.85 -22.20 -17.44
N SER A 18 -6.36 -23.16 -18.21
CA SER A 18 -5.02 -23.74 -18.01
C SER A 18 -3.93 -22.71 -18.32
N VAL A 19 -2.73 -22.88 -17.74
CA VAL A 19 -1.57 -22.05 -18.07
C VAL A 19 -1.31 -22.03 -19.58
N LYS A 20 -1.42 -23.18 -20.24
CA LYS A 20 -1.22 -23.31 -21.69
C LYS A 20 -2.23 -22.49 -22.49
N ASP A 21 -3.51 -22.58 -22.15
CA ASP A 21 -4.57 -21.83 -22.83
C ASP A 21 -4.44 -20.33 -22.57
N ALA A 22 -4.02 -19.94 -21.36
CA ALA A 22 -3.75 -18.55 -21.01
C ALA A 22 -2.62 -17.96 -21.87
N ILE A 23 -1.49 -18.68 -22.03
CA ILE A 23 -0.40 -18.24 -22.90
C ILE A 23 -0.91 -18.02 -24.31
N SER A 24 -1.60 -19.01 -24.89
CA SER A 24 -2.14 -18.89 -26.25
C SER A 24 -3.12 -17.73 -26.40
N LEU A 25 -3.99 -17.51 -25.41
CA LEU A 25 -4.95 -16.41 -25.42
C LEU A 25 -4.23 -15.05 -25.44
N PHE A 26 -3.25 -14.83 -24.55
CA PHE A 26 -2.58 -13.55 -24.41
C PHE A 26 -1.54 -13.30 -25.51
N GLU A 27 -0.93 -14.32 -26.10
CA GLU A 27 -0.13 -14.20 -27.33
C GLU A 27 -0.98 -13.73 -28.52
N ASN A 28 -2.18 -14.29 -28.69
CA ASN A 28 -3.11 -13.89 -29.75
C ASN A 28 -3.63 -12.45 -29.61
N ILE A 29 -3.70 -11.92 -28.39
CA ILE A 29 -4.13 -10.54 -28.11
C ILE A 29 -2.92 -9.57 -28.20
N GLY A 30 -1.68 -10.07 -28.20
CA GLY A 30 -0.46 -9.25 -28.25
C GLY A 30 -0.06 -8.68 -26.89
N GLU A 31 -0.42 -9.35 -25.80
CA GLU A 31 -0.14 -8.91 -24.41
C GLU A 31 1.14 -9.58 -23.86
N ASP A 32 2.29 -9.24 -24.42
CA ASP A 32 3.60 -9.86 -24.13
C ASP A 32 3.94 -9.87 -22.64
N TYR A 33 3.65 -8.79 -21.91
CA TYR A 33 3.94 -8.70 -20.47
C TYR A 33 3.13 -9.71 -19.66
N LYS A 34 1.90 -10.00 -20.07
CA LYS A 34 1.07 -11.02 -19.43
C LYS A 34 1.59 -12.41 -19.70
N VAL A 35 2.00 -12.66 -20.94
CA VAL A 35 2.64 -13.94 -21.33
C VAL A 35 3.90 -14.18 -20.50
N GLU A 36 4.72 -13.16 -20.29
CA GLU A 36 5.92 -13.24 -19.46
C GLU A 36 5.60 -13.60 -18.00
N ILE A 37 4.53 -13.04 -17.43
CA ILE A 37 4.07 -13.37 -16.07
C ILE A 37 3.56 -14.82 -16.02
N ILE A 38 2.75 -15.23 -17.00
CA ILE A 38 2.13 -16.56 -17.03
C ILE A 38 3.20 -17.65 -17.12
N LYS A 39 4.25 -17.45 -17.91
CA LYS A 39 5.37 -18.41 -18.06
C LYS A 39 6.13 -18.70 -16.75
N GLN A 40 5.91 -17.89 -15.70
CA GLN A 40 6.50 -18.11 -14.37
C GLN A 40 5.57 -18.88 -13.40
N ILE A 41 4.32 -19.13 -13.80
CA ILE A 41 3.34 -19.88 -13.03
C ILE A 41 3.56 -21.39 -13.27
N ASP A 42 3.30 -22.22 -12.26
CA ASP A 42 3.39 -23.67 -12.41
C ASP A 42 2.45 -24.12 -13.54
N PRO A 43 2.94 -24.93 -14.50
CA PRO A 43 2.12 -25.42 -15.62
C PRO A 43 0.84 -26.17 -15.21
N ASN A 44 0.82 -26.72 -14.00
CA ASN A 44 -0.33 -27.45 -13.44
C ASN A 44 -1.35 -26.54 -12.73
N ASP A 45 -1.02 -25.27 -12.54
CA ASP A 45 -1.92 -24.31 -11.91
C ASP A 45 -3.08 -23.91 -12.83
N ILE A 46 -4.19 -23.56 -12.19
CA ILE A 46 -5.36 -22.99 -12.86
C ILE A 46 -5.33 -21.48 -12.70
N ILE A 47 -5.43 -20.79 -13.82
CA ILE A 47 -5.43 -19.32 -13.87
C ILE A 47 -6.86 -18.82 -14.01
N SER A 48 -7.22 -17.78 -13.28
CA SER A 48 -8.49 -17.08 -13.49
C SER A 48 -8.30 -15.85 -14.38
N ALA A 49 -9.09 -15.81 -15.45
CA ALA A 49 -9.24 -14.68 -16.35
C ALA A 49 -10.61 -14.02 -16.16
N TYR A 50 -10.65 -12.70 -16.26
CA TYR A 50 -11.88 -11.93 -16.18
C TYR A 50 -12.11 -11.19 -17.49
N THR A 51 -13.28 -11.40 -18.06
CA THR A 51 -13.67 -10.79 -19.33
C THR A 51 -14.79 -9.78 -19.12
N GLN A 52 -14.60 -8.58 -19.63
CA GLN A 52 -15.58 -7.52 -19.67
C GLN A 52 -15.73 -7.06 -21.13
N ASN A 53 -16.81 -7.45 -21.79
CA ASN A 53 -17.01 -7.22 -23.23
C ASN A 53 -15.80 -7.75 -24.03
N ASN A 54 -15.09 -6.89 -24.74
CA ASN A 54 -13.92 -7.25 -25.57
C ASN A 54 -12.59 -7.17 -24.80
N PHE A 55 -12.60 -6.90 -23.51
CA PHE A 55 -11.41 -6.80 -22.70
C PHE A 55 -11.29 -8.02 -21.76
N THR A 56 -10.17 -8.72 -21.84
CA THR A 56 -9.85 -9.85 -20.95
C THR A 56 -8.54 -9.61 -20.25
N ASP A 57 -8.52 -9.88 -18.95
CA ASP A 57 -7.32 -9.75 -18.13
C ASP A 57 -7.20 -10.86 -17.10
N LEU A 58 -5.96 -11.09 -16.64
CA LEU A 58 -5.66 -12.01 -15.55
C LEU A 58 -5.90 -11.35 -14.21
N CYS A 59 -6.60 -12.02 -13.33
CA CYS A 59 -6.74 -11.57 -11.96
C CYS A 59 -7.12 -12.71 -11.02
N ARG A 60 -6.55 -12.69 -9.82
CA ARG A 60 -6.95 -13.64 -8.76
C ARG A 60 -8.38 -13.37 -8.26
N GLY A 61 -8.88 -12.16 -8.46
CA GLY A 61 -10.19 -11.73 -8.00
C GLY A 61 -10.29 -11.53 -6.48
N PRO A 62 -11.50 -11.44 -5.93
CA PRO A 62 -12.77 -11.37 -6.67
C PRO A 62 -12.99 -10.03 -7.37
N HIS A 63 -13.80 -10.03 -8.42
CA HIS A 63 -14.29 -8.83 -9.09
C HIS A 63 -15.78 -8.62 -8.83
N VAL A 64 -16.25 -7.39 -9.02
CA VAL A 64 -17.68 -7.12 -9.10
C VAL A 64 -18.29 -7.83 -10.32
N SER A 65 -19.52 -8.31 -10.20
CA SER A 65 -20.17 -9.04 -11.30
C SER A 65 -20.60 -8.14 -12.47
N ASN A 66 -20.68 -6.82 -12.23
CA ASN A 66 -21.15 -5.87 -13.24
C ASN A 66 -20.58 -4.48 -12.98
N THR A 67 -20.22 -3.77 -14.05
CA THR A 67 -19.62 -2.42 -13.97
C THR A 67 -20.58 -1.38 -13.39
N SER A 68 -21.89 -1.58 -13.42
CA SER A 68 -22.88 -0.68 -12.80
C SER A 68 -22.76 -0.54 -11.28
N LYS A 69 -22.07 -1.50 -10.65
CA LYS A 69 -21.77 -1.45 -9.20
C LYS A 69 -20.70 -0.40 -8.87
N ILE A 70 -19.88 0.02 -9.86
CA ILE A 70 -18.80 1.00 -9.70
C ILE A 70 -19.36 2.40 -9.96
N LYS A 71 -20.07 2.98 -8.98
CA LYS A 71 -20.76 4.28 -9.14
C LYS A 71 -19.91 5.46 -8.67
N TYR A 72 -19.24 5.31 -7.55
CA TYR A 72 -18.55 6.40 -6.85
C TYR A 72 -17.05 6.17 -6.88
N PHE A 73 -16.39 6.63 -7.93
CA PHE A 73 -14.95 6.47 -8.13
C PHE A 73 -14.28 7.79 -8.50
N LYS A 74 -12.99 7.87 -8.26
CA LYS A 74 -12.14 8.99 -8.65
C LYS A 74 -10.78 8.47 -9.10
N LEU A 75 -10.29 8.94 -10.24
CA LEU A 75 -8.89 8.79 -10.62
C LEU A 75 -8.07 9.84 -9.86
N LEU A 76 -7.00 9.41 -9.21
CA LEU A 76 -6.20 10.23 -8.30
C LEU A 76 -4.96 10.77 -8.99
N SER A 77 -4.16 9.89 -9.59
CA SER A 77 -2.89 10.25 -10.22
C SER A 77 -2.50 9.25 -11.30
N SER A 78 -1.52 9.65 -12.09
CA SER A 78 -0.81 8.78 -13.03
C SER A 78 0.68 8.98 -12.83
N SER A 79 1.46 7.90 -12.84
CA SER A 79 2.91 7.94 -12.72
C SER A 79 3.57 6.91 -13.63
N GLY A 80 4.80 7.14 -14.04
CA GLY A 80 5.64 6.13 -14.67
C GLY A 80 6.01 5.04 -13.66
N ALA A 81 6.14 3.82 -14.14
CA ALA A 81 6.67 2.69 -13.38
C ALA A 81 7.40 1.75 -14.33
N TYR A 82 8.66 1.45 -14.04
CA TYR A 82 9.41 0.48 -14.84
C TYR A 82 8.84 -0.92 -14.65
N TRP A 83 8.80 -1.68 -15.74
CA TRP A 83 8.39 -3.09 -15.68
C TRP A 83 9.26 -3.85 -14.68
N ARG A 84 8.63 -4.54 -13.73
CA ARG A 84 9.28 -5.26 -12.61
C ARG A 84 10.19 -4.40 -11.72
N GLY A 85 10.06 -3.09 -11.76
CA GLY A 85 10.87 -2.19 -10.93
C GLY A 85 12.32 -2.02 -11.43
N ASP A 86 12.69 -2.59 -12.57
CA ASP A 86 14.02 -2.44 -13.16
C ASP A 86 14.00 -1.30 -14.19
N GLU A 87 14.85 -0.29 -13.99
CA GLU A 87 14.97 0.89 -14.85
C GLU A 87 15.46 0.58 -16.27
N LYS A 88 16.06 -0.60 -16.49
CA LYS A 88 16.47 -1.09 -17.82
C LYS A 88 15.27 -1.55 -18.66
N ASN A 89 14.15 -1.84 -18.01
CA ASN A 89 12.94 -2.27 -18.68
C ASN A 89 12.09 -1.08 -19.15
N LYS A 90 11.10 -1.36 -19.99
CA LYS A 90 10.19 -0.33 -20.50
C LYS A 90 9.44 0.34 -19.34
N MET A 91 9.31 1.66 -19.43
CA MET A 91 8.48 2.44 -18.54
C MET A 91 7.01 2.28 -18.93
N LEU A 92 6.21 1.79 -18.01
CA LEU A 92 4.77 1.69 -18.11
C LEU A 92 4.09 2.84 -17.39
N GLN A 93 2.82 3.08 -17.69
CA GLN A 93 2.01 4.08 -17.03
C GLN A 93 1.12 3.41 -15.98
N ARG A 94 1.27 3.82 -14.72
CA ARG A 94 0.44 3.35 -13.61
C ARG A 94 -0.59 4.41 -13.25
N ILE A 95 -1.86 4.01 -13.29
CA ILE A 95 -2.99 4.88 -12.96
C ILE A 95 -3.53 4.49 -11.59
N TYR A 96 -3.62 5.45 -10.69
CA TYR A 96 -4.18 5.28 -9.35
C TYR A 96 -5.61 5.80 -9.31
N GLY A 97 -6.47 5.05 -8.67
CA GLY A 97 -7.87 5.42 -8.48
C GLY A 97 -8.43 4.82 -7.20
N THR A 98 -9.60 5.30 -6.81
CA THR A 98 -10.34 4.79 -5.66
C THR A 98 -11.82 4.65 -5.98
N VAL A 99 -12.51 3.73 -5.30
CA VAL A 99 -13.95 3.49 -5.43
C VAL A 99 -14.57 3.31 -4.05
N PHE A 100 -15.80 3.81 -3.88
CA PHE A 100 -16.56 3.71 -2.63
C PHE A 100 -18.00 3.29 -2.89
N SER A 101 -18.65 2.79 -1.85
CA SER A 101 -20.06 2.38 -1.89
C SER A 101 -21.03 3.57 -1.93
N SER A 102 -20.63 4.76 -1.45
CA SER A 102 -21.44 5.96 -1.43
C SER A 102 -20.67 7.21 -1.88
N LYS A 103 -21.41 8.22 -2.32
CA LYS A 103 -20.84 9.53 -2.70
C LYS A 103 -20.21 10.23 -1.51
N ASP A 104 -20.82 10.11 -0.32
CA ASP A 104 -20.34 10.77 0.89
C ASP A 104 -19.05 10.12 1.40
N ALA A 105 -18.94 8.79 1.32
CA ALA A 105 -17.71 8.09 1.65
C ALA A 105 -16.56 8.49 0.72
N LEU A 106 -16.80 8.61 -0.58
CA LEU A 106 -15.81 9.11 -1.53
C LEU A 106 -15.41 10.56 -1.21
N LYS A 107 -16.38 11.44 -0.94
CA LYS A 107 -16.12 12.84 -0.57
C LYS A 107 -15.27 12.93 0.69
N LYS A 108 -15.62 12.19 1.74
CA LYS A 108 -14.86 12.13 2.99
C LYS A 108 -13.43 11.66 2.75
N HIS A 109 -13.24 10.63 1.94
CA HIS A 109 -11.90 10.13 1.61
C HIS A 109 -11.06 11.19 0.87
N LEU A 110 -11.63 11.91 -0.10
CA LEU A 110 -10.92 12.96 -0.82
C LEU A 110 -10.54 14.12 0.09
N ILE A 111 -11.40 14.52 1.01
CA ILE A 111 -11.09 15.53 2.03
C ILE A 111 -9.93 15.05 2.91
N ASN A 112 -9.97 13.79 3.37
CA ASN A 112 -8.90 13.22 4.18
C ASN A 112 -7.56 13.18 3.44
N LEU A 113 -7.56 12.91 2.12
CA LEU A 113 -6.33 12.96 1.30
C LEU A 113 -5.77 14.38 1.20
N GLU A 114 -6.63 15.38 1.06
CA GLU A 114 -6.21 16.79 1.03
C GLU A 114 -5.65 17.23 2.38
N GLU A 115 -6.31 16.84 3.47
CA GLU A 115 -5.82 17.10 4.83
C GLU A 115 -4.48 16.40 5.11
N ALA A 116 -4.33 15.15 4.65
CA ALA A 116 -3.06 14.43 4.77
C ALA A 116 -1.91 15.15 4.06
N LYS A 117 -2.17 15.71 2.86
CA LYS A 117 -1.18 16.52 2.14
C LYS A 117 -0.78 17.80 2.88
N LYS A 118 -1.74 18.44 3.55
CA LYS A 118 -1.46 19.62 4.38
C LYS A 118 -0.61 19.30 5.61
N ARG A 119 -0.78 18.05 6.13
CA ARG A 119 -0.07 17.53 7.31
C ARG A 119 1.20 16.75 6.96
N ASP A 120 1.71 16.87 5.74
CA ASP A 120 2.97 16.22 5.36
C ASP A 120 4.09 16.70 6.27
N HIS A 121 4.73 15.76 6.98
CA HIS A 121 5.79 16.04 7.95
C HIS A 121 6.98 16.81 7.33
N ARG A 122 7.29 16.58 6.05
CA ARG A 122 8.35 17.28 5.33
C ARG A 122 8.03 18.76 5.16
N LYS A 123 6.74 19.05 4.90
CA LYS A 123 6.25 20.43 4.78
C LYS A 123 6.21 21.10 6.15
N LEU A 124 5.52 20.48 7.11
CA LEU A 124 5.40 21.02 8.47
C LEU A 124 6.74 21.10 9.16
N GLY A 125 7.63 20.13 9.00
CA GLY A 125 8.97 20.15 9.57
C GLY A 125 9.79 21.36 9.13
N LYS A 126 9.68 21.72 7.84
CA LYS A 126 10.34 22.90 7.29
C LYS A 126 9.68 24.22 7.74
N GLU A 127 8.33 24.29 7.67
CA GLU A 127 7.57 25.50 8.03
C GLU A 127 7.71 25.84 9.53
N LEU A 128 7.66 24.83 10.38
CA LEU A 128 7.76 24.98 11.85
C LEU A 128 9.21 24.91 12.36
N LYS A 129 10.17 24.78 11.46
CA LYS A 129 11.60 24.65 11.80
C LYS A 129 11.83 23.54 12.82
N LEU A 130 11.31 22.35 12.55
CA LEU A 130 11.45 21.21 13.46
C LEU A 130 12.76 20.45 13.22
N PHE A 131 13.15 20.28 11.97
CA PHE A 131 14.38 19.60 11.56
C PHE A 131 14.86 20.10 10.20
N SER A 132 16.11 19.81 9.89
CA SER A 132 16.72 19.97 8.58
C SER A 132 17.52 18.73 8.21
N PHE A 133 17.93 18.66 6.96
CA PHE A 133 18.86 17.66 6.45
C PHE A 133 20.10 18.38 5.92
N ASP A 134 21.25 17.75 6.10
CA ASP A 134 22.52 18.23 5.59
C ASP A 134 23.28 17.02 5.01
N ASP A 135 23.59 17.09 3.73
CA ASP A 135 24.24 15.99 3.01
C ASP A 135 25.71 15.80 3.47
N GLU A 136 26.36 16.83 4.03
CA GLU A 136 27.72 16.75 4.57
C GLU A 136 27.77 15.94 5.87
N ILE A 137 26.67 15.96 6.65
CA ILE A 137 26.57 15.22 7.91
C ILE A 137 26.13 13.78 7.66
N GLY A 138 25.23 13.61 6.68
CA GLY A 138 24.77 12.28 6.25
C GLY A 138 23.41 12.33 5.55
N PRO A 139 23.30 11.73 4.39
CA PRO A 139 22.06 11.74 3.62
C PRO A 139 20.93 11.03 4.40
N GLY A 140 19.82 11.73 4.60
CA GLY A 140 18.64 11.22 5.28
C GLY A 140 18.66 11.29 6.82
N LEU A 141 19.73 11.80 7.45
CA LEU A 141 19.78 12.02 8.89
C LEU A 141 19.12 13.35 9.26
N PRO A 142 18.03 13.38 10.06
CA PRO A 142 17.40 14.60 10.48
C PRO A 142 18.23 15.29 11.59
N LEU A 143 18.53 16.55 11.37
CA LEU A 143 19.11 17.46 12.37
C LEU A 143 17.97 18.18 13.09
N TRP A 144 17.76 17.85 14.34
CA TRP A 144 16.67 18.42 15.12
C TRP A 144 16.98 19.83 15.58
N HIS A 145 16.06 20.75 15.30
CA HIS A 145 16.06 22.09 15.84
C HIS A 145 15.38 22.13 17.22
N PRO A 146 15.54 23.19 18.00
CA PRO A 146 14.96 23.28 19.35
C PRO A 146 13.47 22.92 19.42
N ASN A 147 12.67 23.42 18.45
CA ASN A 147 11.25 23.12 18.40
C ASN A 147 10.97 21.62 18.17
N GLY A 148 11.77 20.96 17.34
CA GLY A 148 11.66 19.54 17.07
C GLY A 148 12.08 18.71 18.27
N THR A 149 13.14 19.10 18.96
CA THR A 149 13.62 18.41 20.19
C THR A 149 12.55 18.41 21.27
N ILE A 150 11.88 19.54 21.51
CA ILE A 150 10.78 19.61 22.49
C ILE A 150 9.66 18.61 22.16
N ILE A 151 9.29 18.50 20.88
CA ILE A 151 8.26 17.54 20.46
C ILE A 151 8.69 16.10 20.72
N ILE A 152 9.94 15.75 20.38
CA ILE A 152 10.49 14.42 20.61
C ILE A 152 10.48 14.08 22.10
N GLU A 153 10.99 14.98 22.95
CA GLU A 153 11.02 14.79 24.39
C GLU A 153 9.62 14.53 24.97
N GLN A 154 8.61 15.29 24.52
CA GLN A 154 7.23 15.09 24.96
C GLN A 154 6.65 13.75 24.49
N LEU A 155 6.97 13.32 23.26
CA LEU A 155 6.55 12.02 22.75
C LEU A 155 7.24 10.87 23.47
N GLU A 156 8.53 11.00 23.82
CA GLU A 156 9.24 10.00 24.62
C GLU A 156 8.69 9.88 26.03
N ILE A 157 8.36 11.00 26.67
CA ILE A 157 7.71 10.99 28.00
C ILE A 157 6.38 10.25 27.93
N LEU A 158 5.54 10.61 26.97
CA LEU A 158 4.24 9.97 26.76
C LEU A 158 4.37 8.47 26.48
N ALA A 159 5.30 8.05 25.62
CA ALA A 159 5.56 6.64 25.34
C ALA A 159 5.97 5.89 26.60
N LYS A 160 6.90 6.44 27.38
CA LYS A 160 7.35 5.84 28.66
C LYS A 160 6.22 5.75 29.69
N GLU A 161 5.30 6.70 29.72
CA GLU A 161 4.12 6.65 30.61
C GLU A 161 3.15 5.55 30.20
N ILE A 162 2.90 5.38 28.89
CA ILE A 162 1.98 4.36 28.36
C ILE A 162 2.58 2.95 28.50
N GLU A 163 3.88 2.81 28.25
CA GLU A 163 4.57 1.51 28.27
C GLU A 163 4.90 1.03 29.69
N ARG A 164 4.91 1.91 30.68
CA ARG A 164 5.09 1.48 32.07
C ARG A 164 3.82 0.75 32.52
N PRO A 165 3.93 -0.55 32.87
CA PRO A 165 2.83 -1.21 33.56
C PRO A 165 2.58 -0.45 34.88
N PRO A 166 1.31 -0.36 35.35
CA PRO A 166 1.02 0.24 36.65
C PRO A 166 1.90 -0.43 37.67
N VAL A 167 2.74 0.35 38.37
CA VAL A 167 3.58 -0.14 39.44
C VAL A 167 2.62 -0.62 40.53
N THR A 168 2.33 -1.91 40.54
CA THR A 168 1.67 -2.55 41.66
C THR A 168 2.68 -2.43 42.80
N PRO A 169 2.37 -1.76 43.93
CA PRO A 169 3.27 -1.74 45.09
C PRO A 169 3.58 -3.18 45.44
N LEU A 170 4.85 -3.58 45.37
CA LEU A 170 5.27 -4.88 45.85
C LEU A 170 4.84 -4.97 47.32
N PRO A 171 4.12 -6.02 47.70
CA PRO A 171 3.85 -6.25 49.12
C PRO A 171 5.19 -6.30 49.83
N THR A 172 5.36 -5.44 50.83
CA THR A 172 6.52 -5.37 51.70
C THR A 172 6.71 -6.74 52.35
N GLY A 173 7.59 -7.57 51.79
CA GLY A 173 7.89 -8.85 52.37
C GLY A 173 8.20 -9.99 51.39
N ILE A 174 9.06 -9.80 50.39
CA ILE A 174 9.68 -10.94 49.71
C ILE A 174 11.16 -10.63 49.44
N GLN A 175 11.99 -11.45 50.09
CA GLN A 175 13.42 -11.52 49.92
C GLN A 175 13.81 -11.92 48.48
N SER A 176 14.91 -11.34 48.02
CA SER A 176 15.77 -11.70 46.89
C SER A 176 15.37 -12.92 46.04
N LEU A 177 14.92 -12.68 44.82
CA LEU A 177 14.96 -13.68 43.75
C LEU A 177 16.03 -13.29 42.75
N LYS A 178 16.90 -14.25 42.48
CA LYS A 178 18.04 -14.19 41.56
C LYS A 178 17.60 -13.81 40.17
N THR A 179 18.28 -12.86 39.59
CA THR A 179 18.16 -12.48 38.19
C THR A 179 18.54 -13.63 37.26
N SER A 180 17.57 -14.20 36.56
CA SER A 180 17.80 -14.98 35.35
C SER A 180 17.82 -14.02 34.16
N GLY A 181 18.89 -14.08 33.39
CA GLY A 181 19.10 -13.20 32.22
C GLY A 181 18.03 -13.33 31.15
N PRO A 182 17.98 -12.36 30.22
CA PRO A 182 16.95 -12.32 29.17
C PRO A 182 17.11 -13.46 28.18
N PRO A 183 16.01 -14.01 27.64
CA PRO A 183 16.07 -15.00 26.56
C PRO A 183 16.59 -14.37 25.29
N SER A 184 17.53 -15.05 24.64
CA SER A 184 18.06 -14.72 23.34
C SER A 184 16.93 -14.79 22.28
N LEU A 185 16.67 -13.68 21.59
CA LEU A 185 15.87 -13.68 20.38
C LEU A 185 16.68 -14.32 19.26
N SER A 186 16.30 -15.52 18.84
CA SER A 186 16.73 -16.11 17.57
C SER A 186 15.89 -15.52 16.46
N CYS A 187 16.52 -14.81 15.53
CA CYS A 187 15.93 -14.52 14.24
C CYS A 187 15.74 -15.84 13.49
N CYS A 188 14.52 -16.11 13.05
CA CYS A 188 14.25 -17.10 12.02
C CYS A 188 14.16 -16.40 10.67
N ASP A 189 14.81 -17.01 9.70
CA ASP A 189 14.88 -16.71 8.27
C ASP A 189 13.53 -16.53 7.58
#